data_779cc26a9b14865677965343eb67561c
#
_entry.id   779cc26a9b14865677965343eb67561c
#
_cell.length_a   1.000
_cell.length_b   1.000
_cell.length_c   1.000
_cell.angle_alpha   90.00
_cell.angle_beta   90.00
_cell.angle_gamma   90.00
#
_symmetry.space_group_name_H-M   'P 1'
#
loop_
_entity.id
_entity.type
_entity.pdbx_description
1 polymer ?
#
loop_
_entity_poly.entity_id
_entity_poly.type
_entity_poly.pdbx_seq_one_letter_code
_entity_poly.pdbx_strand_id
1 'polypeptide(L)'
;MTAVEEWAATLAAAGELTSEAADAIIATHGDRGVRAIEAVGERRVKEYRDFTVVVGHSEEYVVENGVCECEDARYNLDPEDPTDLCWHVIAAMVARRIGAVDHHDMWYSEVREFL
;
A
#
# COMPACT_ATOMS: atom_id res chain seq x y z
N MET A 1 -15.72 10.64 9.55
CA MET A 1 -14.43 9.98 9.35
C MET A 1 -14.65 8.61 8.72
N THR A 2 -13.89 8.26 7.70
CA THR A 2 -14.01 6.95 7.06
C THR A 2 -13.23 5.89 7.85
N ALA A 3 -13.56 4.62 7.60
CA ALA A 3 -12.82 3.51 8.21
C ALA A 3 -11.33 3.55 7.84
N VAL A 4 -11.00 3.99 6.61
CA VAL A 4 -9.61 4.15 6.16
C VAL A 4 -8.90 5.23 6.97
N GLU A 5 -9.52 6.37 7.17
CA GLU A 5 -8.95 7.44 7.98
C GLU A 5 -8.73 6.98 9.44
N GLU A 6 -9.65 6.19 9.97
CA GLU A 6 -9.55 5.66 11.33
C GLU A 6 -8.37 4.70 11.51
N TRP A 7 -8.22 3.69 10.65
CA TRP A 7 -7.10 2.77 10.79
C TRP A 7 -5.77 3.45 10.45
N ALA A 8 -5.77 4.40 9.52
CA ALA A 8 -4.56 5.17 9.19
C ALA A 8 -4.10 6.01 10.38
N ALA A 9 -5.02 6.65 11.08
CA ALA A 9 -4.70 7.44 12.28
C ALA A 9 -4.17 6.54 13.40
N THR A 10 -4.77 5.37 13.59
CA THR A 10 -4.31 4.38 14.57
C THR A 10 -2.87 3.96 14.31
N LEU A 11 -2.53 3.66 13.05
CA LEU A 11 -1.17 3.30 12.65
C LEU A 11 -0.18 4.44 12.89
N ALA A 12 -0.55 5.65 12.49
CA ALA A 12 0.31 6.82 12.63
C ALA A 12 0.61 7.11 14.11
N ALA A 13 -0.39 6.96 14.97
CA ALA A 13 -0.22 7.17 16.41
C ALA A 13 0.66 6.10 17.06
N ALA A 14 0.51 4.85 16.66
CA ALA A 14 1.28 3.73 17.21
C ALA A 14 2.70 3.63 16.63
N GLY A 15 2.87 4.03 15.37
CA GLY A 15 4.15 3.87 14.66
C GLY A 15 4.48 2.43 14.30
N GLU A 16 3.53 1.51 14.47
CA GLU A 16 3.69 0.09 14.17
C GLU A 16 2.34 -0.54 13.83
N LEU A 17 2.38 -1.71 13.20
CA LEU A 17 1.18 -2.46 12.87
C LEU A 17 0.73 -3.28 14.09
N THR A 18 -0.17 -2.71 14.87
CA THR A 18 -0.74 -3.38 16.04
C THR A 18 -1.82 -4.38 15.61
N SER A 19 -2.15 -5.33 16.49
CA SER A 19 -3.24 -6.28 16.23
C SER A 19 -4.57 -5.56 15.99
N GLU A 20 -4.84 -4.51 16.74
CA GLU A 20 -6.05 -3.69 16.58
C GLU A 20 -6.12 -3.06 15.19
N ALA A 21 -5.03 -2.46 14.73
CA ALA A 21 -4.97 -1.84 13.41
C ALA A 21 -5.09 -2.89 12.30
N ALA A 22 -4.42 -4.03 12.44
CA ALA A 22 -4.50 -5.13 11.48
C ALA A 22 -5.94 -5.65 11.36
N ASP A 23 -6.62 -5.85 12.48
CA ASP A 23 -8.01 -6.30 12.50
C ASP A 23 -8.93 -5.30 11.80
N ALA A 24 -8.72 -4.01 12.03
CA ALA A 24 -9.50 -2.95 11.39
C ALA A 24 -9.29 -2.92 9.87
N ILE A 25 -8.06 -3.09 9.41
CA ILE A 25 -7.73 -3.15 7.98
C ILE A 25 -8.40 -4.34 7.32
N ILE A 26 -8.33 -5.50 7.93
CA ILE A 26 -8.97 -6.73 7.42
C ILE A 26 -10.49 -6.61 7.43
N ALA A 27 -11.05 -6.05 8.49
CA ALA A 27 -12.49 -5.85 8.59
C ALA A 27 -13.00 -4.90 7.50
N THR A 28 -12.23 -3.88 7.14
CA THR A 28 -12.59 -2.90 6.12
C THR A 28 -12.39 -3.41 4.70
N HIS A 29 -11.30 -4.11 4.45
CA HIS A 29 -10.84 -4.45 3.09
C HIS A 29 -10.86 -5.95 2.74
N GLY A 30 -11.07 -6.82 3.72
CA GLY A 30 -11.07 -8.27 3.49
C GLY A 30 -9.73 -8.79 2.98
N ASP A 31 -9.77 -9.59 1.93
CA ASP A 31 -8.56 -10.21 1.34
C ASP A 31 -7.53 -9.17 0.85
N ARG A 32 -7.99 -8.02 0.40
CA ARG A 32 -7.09 -6.93 0.00
C ARG A 32 -6.27 -6.44 1.19
N GLY A 33 -6.89 -6.36 2.36
CA GLY A 33 -6.20 -6.00 3.60
C GLY A 33 -5.17 -7.05 4.00
N VAL A 34 -5.51 -8.33 3.90
CA VAL A 34 -4.58 -9.42 4.21
C VAL A 34 -3.36 -9.37 3.29
N ARG A 35 -3.59 -9.23 1.98
CA ARG A 35 -2.48 -9.13 1.00
C ARG A 35 -1.59 -7.93 1.26
N ALA A 36 -2.18 -6.80 1.62
CA ALA A 36 -1.43 -5.59 1.93
C ALA A 36 -0.52 -5.80 3.15
N ILE A 37 -1.05 -6.39 4.20
CA ILE A 37 -0.29 -6.67 5.43
C ILE A 37 0.87 -7.63 5.14
N GLU A 38 0.63 -8.67 4.35
CA GLU A 38 1.69 -9.60 3.92
C GLU A 38 2.80 -8.88 3.15
N ALA A 39 2.43 -8.03 2.20
CA ALA A 39 3.38 -7.27 1.40
C ALA A 39 4.25 -6.35 2.26
N VAL A 40 3.65 -5.70 3.24
CA VAL A 40 4.37 -4.83 4.20
C VAL A 40 5.34 -5.67 5.04
N GLY A 41 4.87 -6.80 5.54
CA GLY A 41 5.70 -7.72 6.35
C GLY A 41 6.88 -8.30 5.58
N GLU A 42 6.73 -8.47 4.28
CA GLU A 42 7.79 -8.96 3.39
C GLU A 42 8.64 -7.84 2.79
N ARG A 43 8.43 -6.60 3.22
CA ARG A 43 9.19 -5.42 2.77
C ARG A 43 9.07 -5.20 1.26
N ARG A 44 7.90 -5.44 0.71
CA ARG A 44 7.64 -5.28 -0.73
C ARG A 44 7.18 -3.89 -1.15
N VAL A 45 7.08 -2.94 -0.22
CA VAL A 45 6.81 -1.52 -0.53
C VAL A 45 8.14 -0.80 -0.60
N LYS A 46 8.46 -0.26 -1.77
CA LYS A 46 9.74 0.39 -2.05
C LYS A 46 9.53 1.83 -2.47
N GLU A 47 10.37 2.73 -1.97
CA GLU A 47 10.32 4.14 -2.34
C GLU A 47 11.60 4.52 -3.07
N TYR A 48 11.44 4.96 -4.31
CA TYR A 48 12.50 5.50 -5.16
C TYR A 48 12.40 7.02 -5.18
N ARG A 49 13.35 7.70 -5.79
CA ARG A 49 13.33 9.17 -5.89
C ARG A 49 12.10 9.69 -6.63
N ASP A 50 11.64 8.97 -7.65
CA ASP A 50 10.52 9.36 -8.50
C ASP A 50 9.19 8.70 -8.13
N PHE A 51 9.19 7.43 -7.67
CA PHE A 51 7.95 6.68 -7.45
C PHE A 51 7.98 5.81 -6.20
N THR A 52 6.78 5.54 -5.66
CA THR A 52 6.56 4.47 -4.71
C THR A 52 6.08 3.26 -5.49
N VAL A 53 6.70 2.12 -5.26
CA VAL A 53 6.45 0.88 -5.98
C VAL A 53 6.10 -0.24 -5.03
N VAL A 54 5.05 -1.00 -5.34
CA VAL A 54 4.68 -2.19 -4.58
C VAL A 54 4.95 -3.42 -5.45
N VAL A 55 5.78 -4.31 -4.94
CA VAL A 55 6.20 -5.51 -5.66
C VAL A 55 5.21 -6.63 -5.44
N GLY A 56 4.58 -7.11 -6.53
CA GLY A 56 3.74 -8.30 -6.51
C GLY A 56 4.56 -9.55 -6.80
N HIS A 57 3.88 -10.68 -7.02
CA HIS A 57 4.55 -11.95 -7.32
C HIS A 57 5.16 -11.99 -8.73
N SER A 58 4.54 -11.33 -9.70
CA SER A 58 4.97 -11.34 -11.09
C SER A 58 5.17 -9.96 -11.70
N GLU A 59 4.66 -8.93 -11.03
CA GLU A 59 4.70 -7.55 -11.55
C GLU A 59 4.95 -6.55 -10.42
N GLU A 60 5.43 -5.38 -10.81
CA GLU A 60 5.58 -4.24 -9.92
C GLU A 60 4.53 -3.19 -10.27
N TYR A 61 3.98 -2.52 -9.27
CA TYR A 61 2.93 -1.51 -9.44
C TYR A 61 3.36 -0.19 -8.83
N VAL A 62 3.27 0.88 -9.63
CA VAL A 62 3.53 2.24 -9.16
C VAL A 62 2.28 2.75 -8.46
N VAL A 63 2.47 3.30 -7.25
CA VAL A 63 1.40 3.93 -6.47
C VAL A 63 1.76 5.39 -6.27
N GLU A 64 0.96 6.30 -6.82
CA GLU A 64 1.16 7.74 -6.68
C GLU A 64 -0.11 8.41 -6.19
N ASN A 65 0.02 9.25 -5.16
CA ASN A 65 -1.11 10.04 -4.64
C ASN A 65 -2.35 9.18 -4.33
N GLY A 66 -2.13 7.96 -3.83
CA GLY A 66 -3.22 7.05 -3.52
C GLY A 66 -3.86 6.38 -4.74
N VAL A 67 -3.22 6.44 -5.91
CA VAL A 67 -3.73 5.88 -7.16
C VAL A 67 -2.81 4.77 -7.67
N CYS A 68 -3.41 3.66 -8.07
CA CYS A 68 -2.72 2.52 -8.67
C CYS A 68 -3.46 2.10 -9.94
N GLU A 69 -2.72 1.79 -11.00
CA GLU A 69 -3.30 1.37 -12.29
C GLU A 69 -3.38 -0.15 -12.47
N CYS A 70 -3.46 -0.91 -11.37
CA CYS A 70 -3.62 -2.36 -11.46
C CYS A 70 -5.00 -2.73 -11.98
N GLU A 71 -5.16 -3.97 -12.46
CA GLU A 71 -6.43 -4.46 -13.00
C GLU A 71 -7.56 -4.40 -11.96
N ASP A 72 -7.26 -4.73 -10.71
CA ASP A 72 -8.24 -4.69 -9.63
C ASP A 72 -8.80 -3.27 -9.44
N ALA A 73 -7.93 -2.26 -9.44
CA ALA A 73 -8.34 -0.87 -9.32
C ALA A 73 -9.17 -0.40 -10.52
N ARG A 74 -8.84 -0.89 -11.72
CA ARG A 74 -9.51 -0.46 -12.96
C ARG A 74 -10.88 -1.10 -13.16
N TYR A 75 -11.05 -2.35 -12.76
CA TYR A 75 -12.24 -3.13 -13.10
C TYR A 75 -13.15 -3.50 -11.94
N ASN A 76 -12.62 -3.53 -10.72
CA ASN A 76 -13.35 -4.03 -9.56
C ASN A 76 -13.65 -3.00 -8.48
N LEU A 77 -13.00 -1.83 -8.54
CA LEU A 77 -13.15 -0.81 -7.51
C LEU A 77 -13.98 0.37 -8.01
N ASP A 78 -14.70 0.98 -7.07
CA ASP A 78 -15.44 2.22 -7.32
C ASP A 78 -14.51 3.40 -7.06
N PRO A 79 -14.11 4.16 -8.12
CA PRO A 79 -13.20 5.29 -7.95
C PRO A 79 -13.80 6.45 -7.14
N GLU A 80 -15.12 6.47 -6.95
CA GLU A 80 -15.77 7.49 -6.16
C GLU A 80 -15.88 7.14 -4.66
N ASP A 81 -15.60 5.88 -4.31
CA ASP A 81 -15.60 5.43 -2.92
C ASP A 81 -14.18 5.50 -2.36
N PRO A 82 -13.91 6.43 -1.41
CA PRO A 82 -12.55 6.59 -0.87
C PRO A 82 -12.08 5.42 0.00
N THR A 83 -12.98 4.48 0.32
CA THR A 83 -12.63 3.28 1.11
C THR A 83 -12.39 2.05 0.23
N ASP A 84 -12.70 2.13 -1.06
CA ASP A 84 -12.59 1.01 -1.99
C ASP A 84 -11.21 1.05 -2.68
N LEU A 85 -10.21 0.51 -1.99
CA LEU A 85 -8.80 0.58 -2.37
C LEU A 85 -8.26 -0.78 -2.77
N CYS A 86 -7.33 -0.81 -3.73
CA CYS A 86 -6.61 -2.05 -4.05
C CYS A 86 -5.55 -2.33 -2.98
N TRP A 87 -5.06 -3.58 -2.92
CA TRP A 87 -4.10 -3.95 -1.89
C TRP A 87 -2.76 -3.21 -2.02
N HIS A 88 -2.38 -2.78 -3.22
CA HIS A 88 -1.15 -2.01 -3.44
C HIS A 88 -1.22 -0.65 -2.75
N VAL A 89 -2.33 0.04 -2.89
CA VAL A 89 -2.55 1.34 -2.24
C VAL A 89 -2.59 1.18 -0.72
N ILE A 90 -3.30 0.16 -0.24
CA ILE A 90 -3.37 -0.13 1.20
C ILE A 90 -1.97 -0.41 1.75
N ALA A 91 -1.19 -1.25 1.07
CA ALA A 91 0.18 -1.58 1.47
C ALA A 91 1.07 -0.33 1.56
N ALA A 92 1.00 0.55 0.55
CA ALA A 92 1.77 1.80 0.55
C ALA A 92 1.39 2.70 1.72
N MET A 93 0.10 2.82 2.00
CA MET A 93 -0.40 3.62 3.13
C MET A 93 0.08 3.08 4.48
N VAL A 94 -0.01 1.77 4.67
CA VAL A 94 0.43 1.11 5.90
C VAL A 94 1.93 1.27 6.09
N ALA A 95 2.71 0.92 5.08
CA ALA A 95 4.18 0.95 5.15
C ALA A 95 4.72 2.35 5.48
N ARG A 96 4.16 3.38 4.87
CA ARG A 96 4.57 4.76 5.14
C ARG A 96 4.34 5.18 6.58
N ARG A 97 3.23 4.76 7.17
CA ARG A 97 2.86 5.15 8.53
C ARG A 97 3.65 4.45 9.62
N ILE A 98 4.20 3.29 9.32
CA ILE A 98 4.97 2.52 10.31
C ILE A 98 6.47 2.47 9.99
N GLY A 99 6.91 3.22 8.98
CA GLY A 99 8.32 3.26 8.59
C GLY A 99 8.84 1.96 8.01
N ALA A 100 7.96 1.16 7.38
CA ALA A 100 8.31 -0.13 6.78
C ALA A 100 8.57 -0.05 5.27
N VAL A 101 8.81 1.13 4.76
CA VAL A 101 9.15 1.35 3.36
C VAL A 101 10.64 1.07 3.15
N ASP A 102 10.96 0.34 2.09
CA ASP A 102 12.34 0.07 1.70
C ASP A 102 12.80 1.20 0.78
N HIS A 103 13.66 2.06 1.29
CA HIS A 103 14.12 3.25 0.57
C HIS A 103 15.30 2.96 -0.36
N HIS A 104 15.19 3.41 -1.59
CA HIS A 104 16.23 3.30 -2.61
C HIS A 104 16.57 4.69 -3.14
N ASP A 105 17.80 5.14 -2.90
CA ASP A 105 18.28 6.45 -3.34
C ASP A 105 18.70 6.40 -4.82
N MET A 106 17.73 6.09 -5.67
CA MET A 106 17.91 5.99 -7.11
C MET A 106 16.57 6.26 -7.81
N TRP A 107 16.62 6.45 -9.12
CA TRP A 107 15.44 6.66 -9.95
C TRP A 107 14.84 5.32 -10.38
N TYR A 108 13.57 5.12 -10.15
CA TYR A 108 12.88 3.90 -10.58
C TYR A 108 12.93 3.74 -12.11
N SER A 109 12.80 4.85 -12.84
CA SER A 109 12.89 4.85 -14.29
C SER A 109 14.22 4.29 -14.80
N GLU A 110 15.32 4.48 -14.06
CA GLU A 110 16.63 3.91 -14.40
C GLU A 110 16.69 2.41 -14.06
N VAL A 111 16.20 2.04 -12.87
CA VAL A 111 16.17 0.64 -12.43
C VAL A 111 15.34 -0.20 -13.41
N ARG A 112 14.23 0.33 -13.85
CA ARG A 112 13.30 -0.34 -14.76
C ARG A 112 13.96 -0.73 -16.09
N GLU A 113 14.95 0.01 -16.54
CA GLU A 113 15.69 -0.31 -17.78
C GLU A 113 16.48 -1.61 -17.69
N PHE A 114 16.77 -2.07 -16.46
CA PHE A 114 17.54 -3.31 -16.21
C PHE A 114 16.65 -4.53 -15.95
N LEU A 115 15.34 -4.35 -15.91
CA LEU A 115 14.40 -5.43 -15.64
C LEU A 115 13.84 -6.13 -16.94
#